data_a7cbb252484776d7a59bc71ee2cf1154
#
_entry.id   a7cbb252484776d7a59bc71ee2cf1154
#
_cell.length_a   1.000
_cell.length_b   1.000
_cell.length_c   1.000
_cell.angle_alpha   90.00
_cell.angle_beta   90.00
_cell.angle_gamma   90.00
#
_symmetry.space_group_name_H-M   'P 1'
#
loop_
_entity.id
_entity.type
_entity.pdbx_description
1 polymer ?
#
loop_
_entity_poly.entity_id
_entity_poly.type
_entity_poly.pdbx_seq_one_letter_code
_entity_poly.pdbx_strand_id
1 'polypeptide(L)'
;MRILYAAIDQIVPGTTGGSVHVTAVAEGLAALGHEVHVLVTPGDGPFPSAPSSNPVCWIPMSPPFGARQLRWMRTGAVRRILTTLQPAIVMERYYNFGGEGVMAAAAAGARTVLEVNAPVIDHDGSAKARIDRVLIVEPMRRWREGICARADLIVTPSAAILPRNTPSRKIVRVEWGADTDRFLPDAPGPPPFERPATTVAIFAGAFRSWHGAINLVRAVRELQARGRSDIGAVLVGDGPELPAVQDEAASLPNVITTGAVPHGDMPSYLAAADVGVAPFEMGAHRPLSLGFYWSPLKIFEYMAAGLPVVAPAVDRIPSLVADGRQGLLYDPTNPGALAKALERLSDPALRRALGRAARERAVREYSWKAHCVALDHAIRNLQT
;
A
#
# COMPACT_ATOMS: atom_id res chain seq x y z
N MET A 1 21.76 14.02 5.44
CA MET A 1 22.67 13.20 4.60
C MET A 1 22.15 13.15 3.16
N ARG A 2 23.01 12.77 2.21
CA ARG A 2 22.61 12.62 0.80
C ARG A 2 22.14 11.20 0.53
N ILE A 3 20.94 11.05 -0.05
CA ILE A 3 20.29 9.79 -0.36
C ILE A 3 20.00 9.75 -1.87
N LEU A 4 20.37 8.66 -2.55
CA LEU A 4 19.88 8.33 -3.88
C LEU A 4 18.82 7.25 -3.78
N TYR A 5 17.60 7.53 -4.27
CA TYR A 5 16.50 6.56 -4.30
C TYR A 5 16.23 6.08 -5.73
N ALA A 6 16.55 4.83 -6.01
CA ALA A 6 16.33 4.20 -7.32
C ALA A 6 14.95 3.53 -7.38
N ALA A 7 14.02 4.15 -8.11
CA ALA A 7 12.65 3.68 -8.32
C ALA A 7 12.23 3.81 -9.79
N ILE A 8 13.14 3.43 -10.71
CA ILE A 8 13.00 3.66 -12.15
C ILE A 8 11.85 2.90 -12.83
N ASP A 9 11.19 1.99 -12.14
CA ASP A 9 9.96 1.34 -12.58
C ASP A 9 8.69 2.11 -12.21
N GLN A 10 8.82 3.20 -11.44
CA GLN A 10 7.70 4.02 -11.02
C GLN A 10 7.61 5.29 -11.87
N ILE A 11 6.39 5.63 -12.25
CA ILE A 11 6.10 6.82 -13.05
C ILE A 11 5.75 7.96 -12.09
N VAL A 12 6.50 9.07 -12.15
CA VAL A 12 6.25 10.25 -11.33
C VAL A 12 6.26 11.49 -12.23
N PRO A 13 5.24 12.37 -12.15
CA PRO A 13 4.01 12.23 -11.39
C PRO A 13 3.15 11.05 -11.86
N GLY A 14 2.35 10.49 -10.95
CA GLY A 14 1.47 9.35 -11.26
C GLY A 14 0.51 9.06 -10.11
N THR A 15 -0.57 8.34 -10.42
CA THR A 15 -1.67 8.04 -9.49
C THR A 15 -1.65 6.61 -8.95
N THR A 16 -0.69 5.78 -9.37
CA THR A 16 -0.57 4.42 -8.85
C THR A 16 -0.06 4.43 -7.41
N GLY A 17 -0.42 3.42 -6.61
CA GLY A 17 0.08 3.31 -5.23
C GLY A 17 1.61 3.32 -5.13
N GLY A 18 2.32 2.82 -6.15
CA GLY A 18 3.78 2.88 -6.21
C GLY A 18 4.31 4.31 -6.43
N SER A 19 3.65 5.08 -7.31
CA SER A 19 4.01 6.48 -7.56
C SER A 19 3.77 7.35 -6.32
N VAL A 20 2.60 7.19 -5.68
CA VAL A 20 2.24 7.88 -4.43
C VAL A 20 3.26 7.55 -3.33
N HIS A 21 3.61 6.28 -3.17
CA HIS A 21 4.58 5.85 -2.18
C HIS A 21 5.97 6.48 -2.40
N VAL A 22 6.51 6.41 -3.62
CA VAL A 22 7.84 6.98 -3.93
C VAL A 22 7.87 8.48 -3.68
N THR A 23 6.81 9.19 -4.07
CA THR A 23 6.67 10.64 -3.82
C THR A 23 6.64 10.94 -2.32
N ALA A 24 5.78 10.26 -1.57
CA ALA A 24 5.62 10.49 -0.13
C ALA A 24 6.92 10.17 0.66
N VAL A 25 7.63 9.10 0.28
CA VAL A 25 8.91 8.74 0.91
C VAL A 25 10.00 9.77 0.59
N ALA A 26 10.10 10.18 -0.66
CA ALA A 26 11.10 11.18 -1.08
C ALA A 26 10.89 12.52 -0.38
N GLU A 27 9.66 13.04 -0.39
CA GLU A 27 9.30 14.30 0.26
C GLU A 27 9.42 14.21 1.79
N GLY A 28 9.00 13.09 2.39
CA GLY A 28 9.10 12.88 3.82
C GLY A 28 10.55 12.80 4.33
N LEU A 29 11.45 12.14 3.58
CA LEU A 29 12.88 12.13 3.91
C LEU A 29 13.51 13.52 3.71
N ALA A 30 13.12 14.27 2.68
CA ALA A 30 13.57 15.64 2.46
C ALA A 30 13.11 16.56 3.61
N ALA A 31 11.87 16.40 4.08
CA ALA A 31 11.34 17.14 5.25
C ALA A 31 12.09 16.83 6.56
N LEU A 32 12.70 15.63 6.67
CA LEU A 32 13.58 15.24 7.78
C LEU A 32 15.02 15.77 7.63
N GLY A 33 15.29 16.61 6.64
CA GLY A 33 16.58 17.29 6.44
C GLY A 33 17.58 16.50 5.60
N HIS A 34 17.13 15.49 4.84
CA HIS A 34 17.99 14.81 3.88
C HIS A 34 18.02 15.53 2.52
N GLU A 35 19.14 15.43 1.82
CA GLU A 35 19.27 15.77 0.40
C GLU A 35 18.88 14.52 -0.41
N VAL A 36 17.68 14.55 -1.02
CA VAL A 36 17.09 13.36 -1.65
C VAL A 36 17.09 13.50 -3.18
N HIS A 37 17.71 12.55 -3.84
CA HIS A 37 17.73 12.42 -5.30
C HIS A 37 16.98 11.15 -5.70
N VAL A 38 16.03 11.24 -6.62
CA VAL A 38 15.15 10.12 -6.98
C VAL A 38 15.24 9.82 -8.47
N LEU A 39 15.57 8.58 -8.81
CA LEU A 39 15.56 8.08 -10.19
C LEU A 39 14.18 7.47 -10.48
N VAL A 40 13.43 8.07 -11.40
CA VAL A 40 12.07 7.64 -11.76
C VAL A 40 11.82 7.75 -13.26
N THR A 41 10.89 6.98 -13.77
CA THR A 41 10.32 7.23 -15.10
C THR A 41 9.47 8.49 -15.05
N PRO A 42 9.73 9.50 -15.94
CA PRO A 42 8.89 10.69 -15.99
C PRO A 42 7.47 10.34 -16.44
N GLY A 43 6.48 10.90 -15.75
CA GLY A 43 5.06 10.88 -16.14
C GLY A 43 4.66 12.15 -16.88
N ASP A 44 3.37 12.29 -17.11
CA ASP A 44 2.80 13.49 -17.72
C ASP A 44 2.75 14.64 -16.72
N GLY A 45 3.36 15.77 -17.07
CA GLY A 45 3.40 16.97 -16.25
C GLY A 45 4.71 17.20 -15.48
N PRO A 46 4.79 18.29 -14.70
CA PRO A 46 5.98 18.62 -13.91
C PRO A 46 6.14 17.69 -12.72
N PHE A 47 7.39 17.44 -12.32
CA PHE A 47 7.67 16.71 -11.08
C PHE A 47 7.06 17.42 -9.86
N PRO A 48 6.67 16.66 -8.83
CA PRO A 48 6.16 17.23 -7.59
C PRO A 48 7.18 18.20 -6.97
N SER A 49 6.68 19.33 -6.48
CA SER A 49 7.48 20.29 -5.71
C SER A 49 6.81 20.50 -4.36
N ALA A 50 7.32 19.84 -3.34
CA ALA A 50 6.86 20.08 -1.98
C ALA A 50 7.43 21.43 -1.48
N PRO A 51 6.67 22.18 -0.66
CA PRO A 51 7.15 23.38 0.00
C PRO A 51 8.05 23.00 1.19
N SER A 52 9.18 22.36 0.93
CA SER A 52 10.16 22.00 1.94
C SER A 52 11.42 22.85 1.78
N SER A 53 12.14 23.07 2.88
CA SER A 53 13.45 23.74 2.85
C SER A 53 14.49 22.95 2.04
N ASN A 54 14.27 21.65 1.84
CA ASN A 54 15.09 20.76 1.03
C ASN A 54 14.23 20.17 -0.08
N PRO A 55 14.27 20.72 -1.31
CA PRO A 55 13.52 20.17 -2.43
C PRO A 55 14.07 18.79 -2.85
N VAL A 56 13.18 17.90 -3.27
CA VAL A 56 13.58 16.61 -3.87
C VAL A 56 14.13 16.86 -5.27
N CYS A 57 15.29 16.28 -5.57
CA CYS A 57 15.88 16.30 -6.89
C CYS A 57 15.40 15.10 -7.70
N TRP A 58 14.45 15.30 -8.58
CA TRP A 58 13.93 14.27 -9.48
C TRP A 58 14.83 14.12 -10.70
N ILE A 59 15.32 12.92 -10.94
CA ILE A 59 16.19 12.58 -12.06
C ILE A 59 15.46 11.64 -13.00
N PRO A 60 15.10 12.06 -14.22
CA PRO A 60 14.41 11.22 -15.17
C PRO A 60 15.31 10.04 -15.62
N MET A 61 14.86 8.83 -15.37
CA MET A 61 15.53 7.60 -15.81
C MET A 61 14.50 6.49 -15.99
N SER A 62 14.26 6.10 -17.23
CA SER A 62 13.36 4.99 -17.55
C SER A 62 14.15 3.69 -17.77
N PRO A 63 13.53 2.51 -17.55
CA PRO A 63 14.09 1.24 -18.03
C PRO A 63 14.32 1.30 -19.54
N PRO A 64 15.33 0.58 -20.08
CA PRO A 64 15.53 0.51 -21.52
C PRO A 64 14.24 0.09 -22.24
N PHE A 65 13.89 0.79 -23.32
CA PHE A 65 12.68 0.54 -24.14
C PHE A 65 11.36 0.53 -23.32
N GLY A 66 11.31 1.18 -22.15
CA GLY A 66 10.15 1.13 -21.25
C GLY A 66 9.93 -0.23 -20.55
N ALA A 67 10.78 -1.21 -20.82
CA ALA A 67 10.64 -2.57 -20.30
C ALA A 67 11.23 -2.70 -18.88
N ARG A 68 10.36 -2.82 -17.88
CA ARG A 68 10.74 -2.97 -16.45
C ARG A 68 11.71 -4.14 -16.23
N GLN A 69 11.61 -5.18 -17.03
CA GLN A 69 12.48 -6.37 -16.99
C GLN A 69 13.95 -6.06 -17.33
N LEU A 70 14.23 -4.93 -17.97
CA LEU A 70 15.56 -4.52 -18.39
C LEU A 70 16.18 -3.44 -17.46
N ARG A 71 15.54 -3.11 -16.33
CA ARG A 71 16.03 -2.03 -15.46
C ARG A 71 17.44 -2.29 -14.91
N TRP A 72 17.83 -3.55 -14.67
CA TRP A 72 19.19 -3.93 -14.26
C TRP A 72 20.30 -3.42 -15.21
N MET A 73 19.98 -3.21 -16.50
CA MET A 73 20.93 -2.66 -17.48
C MET A 73 21.29 -1.19 -17.19
N ARG A 74 20.52 -0.50 -16.32
CA ARG A 74 20.81 0.87 -15.89
C ARG A 74 21.92 0.96 -14.84
N THR A 75 22.43 -0.17 -14.32
CA THR A 75 23.50 -0.20 -13.31
C THR A 75 24.71 0.68 -13.67
N GLY A 76 25.15 0.67 -14.93
CA GLY A 76 26.25 1.52 -15.38
C GLY A 76 25.93 3.02 -15.38
N ALA A 77 24.68 3.39 -15.69
CA ALA A 77 24.23 4.78 -15.63
C ALA A 77 24.10 5.24 -14.17
N VAL A 78 23.53 4.41 -13.30
CA VAL A 78 23.42 4.69 -11.86
C VAL A 78 24.81 4.84 -11.25
N ARG A 79 25.79 3.99 -11.60
CA ARG A 79 27.17 4.11 -11.12
C ARG A 79 27.80 5.46 -11.47
N ARG A 80 27.58 5.96 -12.69
CA ARG A 80 28.08 7.32 -13.08
C ARG A 80 27.45 8.41 -12.22
N ILE A 81 26.16 8.31 -11.91
CA ILE A 81 25.49 9.25 -11.01
C ILE A 81 26.09 9.17 -9.59
N LEU A 82 26.35 7.97 -9.08
CA LEU A 82 26.98 7.77 -7.77
C LEU A 82 28.37 8.39 -7.68
N THR A 83 29.17 8.30 -8.75
CA THR A 83 30.50 8.90 -8.79
C THR A 83 30.46 10.42 -8.64
N THR A 84 29.46 11.08 -9.22
CA THR A 84 29.28 12.52 -9.11
C THR A 84 28.59 12.94 -7.82
N LEU A 85 27.52 12.20 -7.45
CA LEU A 85 26.66 12.54 -6.32
C LEU A 85 27.28 12.17 -4.97
N GLN A 86 28.03 11.09 -4.89
CA GLN A 86 28.64 10.53 -3.67
C GLN A 86 27.61 10.45 -2.51
N PRO A 87 26.48 9.75 -2.67
CA PRO A 87 25.49 9.64 -1.62
C PRO A 87 26.00 8.75 -0.49
N ALA A 88 25.59 9.05 0.74
CA ALA A 88 25.83 8.19 1.90
C ALA A 88 24.99 6.90 1.82
N ILE A 89 23.79 7.02 1.27
CA ILE A 89 22.81 5.93 1.16
C ILE A 89 22.32 5.82 -0.29
N VAL A 90 22.27 4.57 -0.77
CA VAL A 90 21.55 4.19 -1.98
C VAL A 90 20.35 3.34 -1.57
N MET A 91 19.18 3.91 -1.71
CA MET A 91 17.92 3.21 -1.50
C MET A 91 17.39 2.71 -2.84
N GLU A 92 16.91 1.47 -2.90
CA GLU A 92 16.31 0.91 -4.12
C GLU A 92 14.96 0.28 -3.81
N ARG A 93 13.95 0.62 -4.62
CA ARG A 93 12.68 -0.07 -4.62
C ARG A 93 12.82 -1.40 -5.36
N TYR A 94 12.60 -2.50 -4.62
CA TYR A 94 12.74 -3.86 -5.16
C TYR A 94 11.79 -4.12 -6.33
N TYR A 95 12.34 -4.67 -7.36
CA TYR A 95 11.64 -5.31 -8.47
C TYR A 95 12.40 -6.58 -8.90
N ASN A 96 11.70 -7.59 -9.45
CA ASN A 96 12.32 -8.89 -9.78
C ASN A 96 13.55 -8.81 -10.69
N PHE A 97 13.59 -7.82 -11.55
CA PHE A 97 14.66 -7.55 -12.50
C PHE A 97 15.38 -6.23 -12.18
N GLY A 98 15.31 -5.78 -10.93
CA GLY A 98 16.01 -4.63 -10.41
C GLY A 98 17.43 -4.97 -10.00
N GLY A 99 17.98 -4.17 -9.11
CA GLY A 99 19.33 -4.30 -8.57
C GLY A 99 20.29 -3.24 -9.07
N GLU A 100 19.83 -2.33 -9.93
CA GLU A 100 20.69 -1.28 -10.50
C GLU A 100 21.27 -0.35 -9.44
N GLY A 101 20.53 -0.04 -8.39
CA GLY A 101 20.99 0.77 -7.27
C GLY A 101 21.95 -0.02 -6.35
N VAL A 102 21.49 -1.18 -5.85
CA VAL A 102 22.28 -2.04 -4.95
C VAL A 102 23.60 -2.49 -5.61
N MET A 103 23.56 -2.88 -6.89
CA MET A 103 24.76 -3.31 -7.62
C MET A 103 25.71 -2.15 -7.93
N ALA A 104 25.19 -0.94 -8.18
CA ALA A 104 26.01 0.24 -8.40
C ALA A 104 26.66 0.70 -7.09
N ALA A 105 25.92 0.69 -5.98
CA ALA A 105 26.39 1.11 -4.66
C ALA A 105 27.58 0.29 -4.15
N ALA A 106 27.59 -1.02 -4.38
CA ALA A 106 28.67 -1.90 -4.00
C ALA A 106 30.03 -1.45 -4.56
N ALA A 107 30.03 -0.83 -5.76
CA ALA A 107 31.25 -0.30 -6.39
C ALA A 107 31.62 1.11 -5.89
N ALA A 108 30.72 1.82 -5.23
CA ALA A 108 30.91 3.18 -4.74
C ALA A 108 31.13 3.26 -3.23
N GLY A 109 31.09 2.14 -2.50
CA GLY A 109 31.23 2.09 -1.04
C GLY A 109 30.05 2.71 -0.27
N ALA A 110 28.94 3.01 -0.94
CA ALA A 110 27.74 3.54 -0.31
C ALA A 110 26.94 2.43 0.41
N ARG A 111 26.31 2.75 1.53
CA ARG A 111 25.37 1.83 2.19
C ARG A 111 24.08 1.70 1.40
N THR A 112 23.51 0.51 1.46
CA THR A 112 22.33 0.16 0.66
C THR A 112 21.11 -0.17 1.49
N VAL A 113 19.96 0.37 1.09
CA VAL A 113 18.64 0.08 1.64
C VAL A 113 17.76 -0.49 0.53
N LEU A 114 17.30 -1.71 0.67
CA LEU A 114 16.39 -2.35 -0.27
C LEU A 114 14.97 -2.31 0.28
N GLU A 115 14.08 -1.61 -0.39
CA GLU A 115 12.68 -1.54 -0.05
C GLU A 115 11.90 -2.66 -0.77
N VAL A 116 11.39 -3.65 -0.01
CA VAL A 116 10.74 -4.84 -0.57
C VAL A 116 9.25 -4.83 -0.27
N ASN A 117 8.45 -4.55 -1.29
CA ASN A 117 6.98 -4.48 -1.24
C ASN A 117 6.29 -5.57 -2.09
N ALA A 118 7.06 -6.49 -2.67
CA ALA A 118 6.56 -7.60 -3.48
C ALA A 118 7.38 -8.87 -3.18
N PRO A 119 6.82 -10.07 -3.36
CA PRO A 119 7.51 -11.31 -3.07
C PRO A 119 8.84 -11.46 -3.81
N VAL A 120 9.91 -11.65 -3.06
CA VAL A 120 11.23 -12.07 -3.56
C VAL A 120 11.21 -13.56 -3.82
N ILE A 121 10.62 -14.32 -2.89
CA ILE A 121 10.43 -15.77 -3.02
C ILE A 121 9.24 -16.09 -3.93
N ASP A 122 9.20 -17.32 -4.43
CA ASP A 122 8.11 -17.79 -5.26
C ASP A 122 7.01 -18.42 -4.40
N HIS A 123 5.76 -18.14 -4.77
CA HIS A 123 4.60 -18.85 -4.25
C HIS A 123 4.24 -20.02 -5.19
N ASP A 124 3.45 -20.96 -4.70
CA ASP A 124 3.01 -22.09 -5.49
C ASP A 124 2.26 -21.65 -6.76
N GLY A 125 2.65 -22.23 -7.90
CA GLY A 125 2.08 -21.92 -9.21
C GLY A 125 2.53 -20.57 -9.80
N SER A 126 3.58 -19.93 -9.26
CA SER A 126 4.12 -18.70 -9.85
C SER A 126 4.67 -18.92 -11.25
N ALA A 127 4.49 -17.92 -12.13
CA ALA A 127 5.08 -17.95 -13.47
C ALA A 127 6.63 -18.00 -13.39
N LYS A 128 7.21 -17.35 -12.40
CA LYS A 128 8.66 -17.34 -12.14
C LYS A 128 9.17 -18.76 -11.82
N ALA A 129 8.50 -19.48 -10.90
CA ALA A 129 8.87 -20.85 -10.55
C ALA A 129 8.70 -21.82 -11.73
N ARG A 130 7.74 -21.57 -12.62
CA ARG A 130 7.59 -22.35 -13.87
C ARG A 130 8.74 -22.10 -14.84
N ILE A 131 9.11 -20.84 -15.05
CA ILE A 131 10.24 -20.46 -15.93
C ILE A 131 11.54 -21.05 -15.38
N ASP A 132 11.79 -20.92 -14.08
CA ASP A 132 12.98 -21.47 -13.41
C ASP A 132 13.09 -23.00 -13.61
N ARG A 133 11.95 -23.72 -13.59
CA ARG A 133 11.90 -25.18 -13.84
C ARG A 133 12.13 -25.58 -15.29
N VAL A 134 11.47 -24.87 -16.21
CA VAL A 134 11.52 -25.19 -17.66
C VAL A 134 12.90 -24.91 -18.25
N LEU A 135 13.55 -23.86 -17.80
CA LEU A 135 14.87 -23.47 -18.32
C LEU A 135 16.04 -24.15 -17.59
N ILE A 136 15.76 -25.00 -16.58
CA ILE A 136 16.78 -25.59 -15.68
C ILE A 136 17.69 -24.50 -15.09
N VAL A 137 17.19 -23.28 -15.02
CA VAL A 137 17.97 -22.11 -14.68
C VAL A 137 17.39 -21.51 -13.41
N GLU A 138 18.22 -21.40 -12.40
CA GLU A 138 17.92 -20.57 -11.22
C GLU A 138 18.52 -19.14 -11.33
N PRO A 139 18.88 -18.56 -12.50
CA PRO A 139 19.59 -17.28 -12.51
C PRO A 139 18.71 -16.17 -11.97
N MET A 140 17.42 -16.22 -12.24
CA MET A 140 16.47 -15.22 -11.76
C MET A 140 16.26 -15.32 -10.23
N ARG A 141 16.19 -16.53 -9.67
CA ARG A 141 16.13 -16.74 -8.23
C ARG A 141 17.42 -16.27 -7.57
N ARG A 142 18.55 -16.72 -8.07
CA ARG A 142 19.88 -16.33 -7.56
C ARG A 142 20.11 -14.83 -7.65
N TRP A 143 19.62 -14.20 -8.72
CA TRP A 143 19.68 -12.75 -8.87
C TRP A 143 18.89 -12.04 -7.78
N ARG A 144 17.62 -12.41 -7.56
CA ARG A 144 16.74 -11.82 -6.53
C ARG A 144 17.30 -12.01 -5.12
N GLU A 145 17.71 -13.22 -4.80
CA GLU A 145 18.37 -13.55 -3.53
C GLU A 145 19.69 -12.79 -3.38
N GLY A 146 20.45 -12.68 -4.46
CA GLY A 146 21.69 -11.93 -4.50
C GLY A 146 21.54 -10.42 -4.25
N ILE A 147 20.46 -9.81 -4.72
CA ILE A 147 20.12 -8.41 -4.41
C ILE A 147 19.86 -8.27 -2.91
N CYS A 148 18.99 -9.14 -2.33
CA CYS A 148 18.69 -9.13 -0.89
C CYS A 148 19.95 -9.40 -0.04
N ALA A 149 20.82 -10.31 -0.45
CA ALA A 149 22.05 -10.64 0.28
C ALA A 149 23.03 -9.45 0.31
N ARG A 150 23.09 -8.67 -0.77
CA ARG A 150 23.99 -7.50 -0.89
C ARG A 150 23.48 -6.28 -0.15
N ALA A 151 22.16 -6.14 0.02
CA ALA A 151 21.60 -5.01 0.76
C ALA A 151 22.11 -5.00 2.21
N ASP A 152 22.50 -3.83 2.71
CA ASP A 152 22.85 -3.64 4.13
C ASP A 152 21.62 -3.66 5.02
N LEU A 153 20.51 -3.09 4.53
CA LEU A 153 19.20 -3.05 5.19
C LEU A 153 18.10 -3.43 4.20
N ILE A 154 17.10 -4.15 4.69
CA ILE A 154 15.87 -4.45 3.95
C ILE A 154 14.69 -3.87 4.73
N VAL A 155 13.94 -3.00 4.08
CA VAL A 155 12.70 -2.42 4.61
C VAL A 155 11.52 -3.10 3.94
N THR A 156 10.59 -3.64 4.72
CA THR A 156 9.44 -4.40 4.20
C THR A 156 8.26 -4.40 5.19
N PRO A 157 7.01 -4.44 4.72
CA PRO A 157 5.87 -4.65 5.60
C PRO A 157 5.82 -6.06 6.19
N SER A 158 6.40 -7.05 5.49
CA SER A 158 6.39 -8.44 5.93
C SER A 158 7.67 -9.18 5.56
N ALA A 159 8.27 -9.86 6.53
CA ALA A 159 9.43 -10.71 6.29
C ALA A 159 9.08 -12.02 5.55
N ALA A 160 7.81 -12.40 5.49
CA ALA A 160 7.36 -13.64 4.86
C ALA A 160 7.65 -13.72 3.35
N ILE A 161 7.88 -12.57 2.71
CA ILE A 161 8.20 -12.47 1.27
C ILE A 161 9.70 -12.49 0.96
N LEU A 162 10.53 -12.54 1.98
CA LEU A 162 12.00 -12.54 1.83
C LEU A 162 12.56 -13.97 1.79
N PRO A 163 13.76 -14.16 1.22
CA PRO A 163 14.47 -15.43 1.32
C PRO A 163 14.65 -15.86 2.78
N ARG A 164 14.44 -17.17 3.06
CA ARG A 164 14.49 -17.72 4.42
C ARG A 164 15.83 -17.51 5.13
N ASN A 165 16.92 -17.39 4.36
CA ASN A 165 18.28 -17.14 4.85
C ASN A 165 18.61 -15.66 5.05
N THR A 166 17.64 -14.74 4.87
CA THR A 166 17.87 -13.31 5.11
C THR A 166 18.06 -13.06 6.62
N PRO A 167 19.23 -12.52 7.05
CA PRO A 167 19.49 -12.29 8.47
C PRO A 167 18.50 -11.31 9.07
N SER A 168 17.89 -11.64 10.22
CA SER A 168 16.90 -10.79 10.90
C SER A 168 17.41 -9.39 11.23
N ARG A 169 18.71 -9.26 11.54
CA ARG A 169 19.34 -7.95 11.81
C ARG A 169 19.32 -6.97 10.62
N LYS A 170 19.13 -7.48 9.40
CA LYS A 170 19.00 -6.66 8.18
C LYS A 170 17.55 -6.26 7.89
N ILE A 171 16.57 -6.79 8.62
CA ILE A 171 15.15 -6.61 8.31
C ILE A 171 14.54 -5.61 9.27
N VAL A 172 14.01 -4.53 8.72
CA VAL A 172 13.18 -3.57 9.45
C VAL A 172 11.77 -3.60 8.86
N ARG A 173 10.78 -3.83 9.72
CA ARG A 173 9.38 -3.80 9.33
C ARG A 173 8.84 -2.39 9.42
N VAL A 174 8.42 -1.86 8.27
CA VAL A 174 7.79 -0.53 8.18
C VAL A 174 6.54 -0.66 7.31
N GLU A 175 5.41 -0.25 7.87
CA GLU A 175 4.17 -0.16 7.10
C GLU A 175 4.18 1.09 6.23
N TRP A 176 3.47 1.05 5.11
CA TRP A 176 3.16 2.25 4.35
C TRP A 176 2.28 3.19 5.18
N GLY A 177 2.13 4.42 4.73
CA GLY A 177 1.31 5.42 5.40
C GLY A 177 0.13 5.86 4.56
N ALA A 178 -0.83 6.50 5.23
CA ALA A 178 -1.83 7.35 4.62
C ALA A 178 -1.43 8.82 4.76
N ASP A 179 -1.93 9.67 3.87
CA ASP A 179 -1.84 11.12 4.01
C ASP A 179 -2.86 11.60 5.05
N THR A 180 -2.42 11.65 6.31
CA THR A 180 -3.29 11.99 7.43
C THR A 180 -3.67 13.47 7.49
N ASP A 181 -3.01 14.34 6.72
CA ASP A 181 -3.36 15.75 6.62
C ASP A 181 -4.43 16.00 5.57
N ARG A 182 -4.57 15.05 4.64
CA ARG A 182 -5.56 15.07 3.57
C ARG A 182 -6.79 14.23 3.90
N PHE A 183 -6.61 13.02 4.42
CA PHE A 183 -7.70 12.15 4.88
C PHE A 183 -8.12 12.57 6.29
N LEU A 184 -9.13 13.43 6.35
CA LEU A 184 -9.67 14.00 7.60
C LEU A 184 -11.10 13.49 7.85
N PRO A 185 -11.53 13.37 9.11
CA PRO A 185 -12.91 13.01 9.45
C PRO A 185 -13.95 14.00 8.86
N ASP A 186 -13.58 15.27 8.80
CA ASP A 186 -14.43 16.37 8.32
C ASP A 186 -13.79 16.98 7.06
N ALA A 187 -13.66 16.19 5.99
CA ALA A 187 -13.13 16.71 4.73
C ALA A 187 -14.06 17.79 4.17
N PRO A 188 -13.50 18.91 3.68
CA PRO A 188 -14.31 20.03 3.17
C PRO A 188 -15.03 19.67 1.87
N GLY A 189 -16.23 20.19 1.69
CA GLY A 189 -17.02 20.06 0.47
C GLY A 189 -18.36 19.37 0.68
N PRO A 190 -19.23 19.41 -0.34
CA PRO A 190 -20.50 18.69 -0.28
C PRO A 190 -20.25 17.17 -0.34
N PRO A 191 -21.15 16.35 0.24
CA PRO A 191 -21.08 14.90 0.08
C PRO A 191 -21.08 14.52 -1.40
N PRO A 192 -20.17 13.63 -1.85
CA PRO A 192 -20.03 13.27 -3.27
C PRO A 192 -21.09 12.29 -3.75
N PHE A 193 -21.97 11.84 -2.87
CA PHE A 193 -23.10 10.95 -3.15
C PHE A 193 -24.27 11.26 -2.21
N GLU A 194 -25.50 10.99 -2.67
CA GLU A 194 -26.66 10.95 -1.82
C GLU A 194 -26.59 9.71 -0.91
N ARG A 195 -26.78 9.90 0.39
CA ARG A 195 -26.64 8.80 1.36
C ARG A 195 -27.68 7.70 1.12
N PRO A 196 -27.28 6.47 0.80
CA PRO A 196 -28.22 5.39 0.51
C PRO A 196 -28.92 4.85 1.77
N ALA A 197 -28.40 5.16 2.97
CA ALA A 197 -28.94 4.70 4.25
C ALA A 197 -28.45 5.60 5.39
N THR A 198 -29.01 5.39 6.60
CA THR A 198 -28.59 6.10 7.83
C THR A 198 -27.16 5.76 8.22
N THR A 199 -26.77 4.49 8.06
CA THR A 199 -25.38 4.01 8.25
C THR A 199 -24.81 3.58 6.91
N VAL A 200 -23.72 4.21 6.49
CA VAL A 200 -23.07 3.98 5.19
C VAL A 200 -21.73 3.29 5.38
N ALA A 201 -21.63 2.06 4.92
CA ALA A 201 -20.39 1.32 4.79
C ALA A 201 -19.70 1.67 3.45
N ILE A 202 -18.39 1.96 3.45
CA ILE A 202 -17.65 2.29 2.23
C ILE A 202 -16.59 1.25 1.94
N PHE A 203 -16.55 0.80 0.68
CA PHE A 203 -15.39 0.11 0.10
C PHE A 203 -14.73 1.05 -0.90
N ALA A 204 -13.41 1.24 -0.80
CA ALA A 204 -12.63 2.03 -1.74
C ALA A 204 -11.44 1.23 -2.29
N GLY A 205 -11.25 1.23 -3.61
CA GLY A 205 -10.09 0.63 -4.25
C GLY A 205 -10.39 -0.21 -5.50
N ALA A 206 -9.37 -0.92 -5.98
CA ALA A 206 -9.53 -1.76 -7.16
C ALA A 206 -10.47 -2.94 -6.91
N PHE A 207 -11.33 -3.23 -7.87
CA PHE A 207 -12.26 -4.36 -7.83
C PHE A 207 -11.55 -5.63 -8.34
N ARG A 208 -10.68 -6.18 -7.49
CA ARG A 208 -9.99 -7.45 -7.67
C ARG A 208 -10.63 -8.51 -6.79
N SER A 209 -10.62 -9.77 -7.21
CA SER A 209 -11.24 -10.88 -6.45
C SER A 209 -10.77 -10.93 -4.99
N TRP A 210 -9.49 -10.73 -4.74
CA TRP A 210 -8.94 -10.74 -3.37
C TRP A 210 -9.22 -9.49 -2.52
N HIS A 211 -9.76 -8.43 -3.12
CA HIS A 211 -10.25 -7.27 -2.37
C HIS A 211 -11.66 -7.49 -1.81
N GLY A 212 -12.40 -8.45 -2.35
CA GLY A 212 -13.65 -8.95 -1.79
C GLY A 212 -14.83 -7.98 -1.80
N ALA A 213 -14.84 -6.96 -2.70
CA ALA A 213 -15.90 -5.94 -2.74
C ALA A 213 -17.32 -6.54 -2.78
N ILE A 214 -17.50 -7.65 -3.48
CA ILE A 214 -18.79 -8.36 -3.58
C ILE A 214 -19.31 -8.83 -2.22
N ASN A 215 -18.44 -9.11 -1.24
CA ASN A 215 -18.86 -9.57 0.09
C ASN A 215 -19.54 -8.47 0.89
N LEU A 216 -19.18 -7.19 0.64
CA LEU A 216 -19.92 -6.08 1.22
C LEU A 216 -21.35 -6.01 0.69
N VAL A 217 -21.54 -6.18 -0.62
CA VAL A 217 -22.88 -6.20 -1.24
C VAL A 217 -23.74 -7.33 -0.67
N ARG A 218 -23.16 -8.53 -0.56
CA ARG A 218 -23.82 -9.71 0.02
C ARG A 218 -24.21 -9.50 1.49
N ALA A 219 -23.34 -8.85 2.27
CA ALA A 219 -23.64 -8.52 3.66
C ALA A 219 -24.80 -7.52 3.77
N VAL A 220 -24.86 -6.51 2.89
CA VAL A 220 -25.98 -5.56 2.84
C VAL A 220 -27.29 -6.27 2.43
N ARG A 221 -27.22 -7.19 1.44
CA ARG A 221 -28.39 -8.02 1.07
C ARG A 221 -28.91 -8.84 2.24
N GLU A 222 -28.04 -9.46 3.00
CA GLU A 222 -28.40 -10.23 4.20
C GLU A 222 -29.04 -9.34 5.26
N LEU A 223 -28.53 -8.12 5.48
CA LEU A 223 -29.10 -7.15 6.39
C LEU A 223 -30.49 -6.71 5.93
N GLN A 224 -30.67 -6.42 4.65
CA GLN A 224 -31.94 -6.03 4.08
C GLN A 224 -33.01 -7.15 4.24
N ALA A 225 -32.62 -8.41 4.02
CA ALA A 225 -33.48 -9.57 4.24
C ALA A 225 -33.90 -9.74 5.69
N ARG A 226 -33.15 -9.17 6.64
CA ARG A 226 -33.47 -9.11 8.08
C ARG A 226 -34.22 -7.82 8.47
N GLY A 227 -34.67 -7.01 7.51
CA GLY A 227 -35.38 -5.74 7.74
C GLY A 227 -34.48 -4.56 8.14
N ARG A 228 -33.13 -4.69 8.00
CA ARG A 228 -32.14 -3.65 8.31
C ARG A 228 -31.82 -2.83 7.06
N SER A 229 -32.80 -2.06 6.57
CA SER A 229 -32.59 -1.13 5.45
C SER A 229 -31.90 0.17 5.84
N ASP A 230 -31.70 0.39 7.14
CA ASP A 230 -30.96 1.51 7.72
C ASP A 230 -29.43 1.42 7.49
N ILE A 231 -28.93 0.30 6.97
CA ILE A 231 -27.51 0.06 6.66
C ILE A 231 -27.36 -0.11 5.15
N GLY A 232 -26.52 0.72 4.52
CA GLY A 232 -26.25 0.66 3.09
C GLY A 232 -24.75 0.69 2.78
N ALA A 233 -24.43 0.64 1.51
CA ALA A 233 -23.03 0.65 1.08
C ALA A 233 -22.77 1.58 -0.11
N VAL A 234 -21.56 2.15 -0.14
CA VAL A 234 -20.97 2.85 -1.30
C VAL A 234 -19.67 2.15 -1.68
N LEU A 235 -19.60 1.71 -2.93
CA LEU A 235 -18.42 1.02 -3.48
C LEU A 235 -17.76 1.91 -4.51
N VAL A 236 -16.54 2.36 -4.19
CA VAL A 236 -15.76 3.34 -4.98
C VAL A 236 -14.57 2.64 -5.62
N GLY A 237 -14.47 2.74 -6.93
CA GLY A 237 -13.36 2.17 -7.68
C GLY A 237 -13.78 1.42 -8.93
N ASP A 238 -12.79 0.80 -9.57
CA ASP A 238 -12.95 0.05 -10.81
C ASP A 238 -12.07 -1.21 -10.82
N GLY A 239 -12.36 -2.12 -11.72
CA GLY A 239 -11.58 -3.33 -11.93
C GLY A 239 -12.38 -4.50 -12.48
N PRO A 240 -11.72 -5.65 -12.71
CA PRO A 240 -12.34 -6.81 -13.36
C PRO A 240 -13.61 -7.35 -12.70
N GLU A 241 -13.75 -7.17 -11.38
CA GLU A 241 -14.91 -7.68 -10.63
C GLU A 241 -16.07 -6.66 -10.58
N LEU A 242 -15.91 -5.43 -11.10
CA LEU A 242 -16.95 -4.41 -11.01
C LEU A 242 -18.28 -4.84 -11.67
N PRO A 243 -18.31 -5.46 -12.86
CA PRO A 243 -19.58 -5.92 -13.45
C PRO A 243 -20.32 -6.92 -12.54
N ALA A 244 -19.63 -7.89 -11.98
CA ALA A 244 -20.23 -8.87 -11.07
C ALA A 244 -20.75 -8.22 -9.77
N VAL A 245 -20.08 -7.19 -9.28
CA VAL A 245 -20.51 -6.42 -8.11
C VAL A 245 -21.75 -5.60 -8.43
N GLN A 246 -21.82 -4.99 -9.62
CA GLN A 246 -23.00 -4.24 -10.09
C GLN A 246 -24.21 -5.14 -10.28
N ASP A 247 -24.03 -6.33 -10.87
CA ASP A 247 -25.09 -7.33 -11.02
C ASP A 247 -25.62 -7.79 -9.65
N GLU A 248 -24.72 -8.05 -8.70
CA GLU A 248 -25.06 -8.42 -7.33
C GLU A 248 -25.83 -7.29 -6.63
N ALA A 249 -25.51 -6.02 -6.88
CA ALA A 249 -26.11 -4.85 -6.28
C ALA A 249 -27.45 -4.44 -6.93
N ALA A 250 -27.78 -4.90 -8.11
CA ALA A 250 -28.87 -4.40 -8.96
C ALA A 250 -30.25 -4.35 -8.27
N SER A 251 -30.52 -5.27 -7.33
CA SER A 251 -31.78 -5.33 -6.56
C SER A 251 -31.73 -4.59 -5.20
N LEU A 252 -30.64 -3.91 -4.89
CA LEU A 252 -30.41 -3.29 -3.58
C LEU A 252 -30.42 -1.76 -3.71
N PRO A 253 -31.53 -1.08 -3.36
CA PRO A 253 -31.65 0.37 -3.48
C PRO A 253 -30.70 1.14 -2.54
N ASN A 254 -30.18 0.48 -1.49
CA ASN A 254 -29.25 1.01 -0.51
C ASN A 254 -27.78 0.68 -0.82
N VAL A 255 -27.45 0.31 -2.07
CA VAL A 255 -26.08 0.09 -2.54
C VAL A 255 -25.77 0.96 -3.75
N ILE A 256 -24.69 1.72 -3.70
CA ILE A 256 -24.20 2.58 -4.77
C ILE A 256 -22.84 2.09 -5.25
N THR A 257 -22.65 1.98 -6.56
CA THR A 257 -21.34 1.80 -7.20
C THR A 257 -21.00 3.05 -7.99
N THR A 258 -19.87 3.69 -7.72
CA THR A 258 -19.50 4.99 -8.35
C THR A 258 -18.64 4.84 -9.59
N GLY A 259 -18.00 3.67 -9.78
CA GLY A 259 -16.86 3.54 -10.68
C GLY A 259 -15.60 4.18 -10.11
N ALA A 260 -14.56 4.34 -10.96
CA ALA A 260 -13.33 5.00 -10.56
C ALA A 260 -13.54 6.48 -10.31
N VAL A 261 -12.95 6.98 -9.22
CA VAL A 261 -12.90 8.41 -8.91
C VAL A 261 -11.46 8.88 -8.80
N PRO A 262 -11.14 10.14 -9.09
CA PRO A 262 -9.81 10.68 -8.86
C PRO A 262 -9.40 10.50 -7.40
N HIS A 263 -8.16 10.07 -7.16
CA HIS A 263 -7.66 9.92 -5.78
C HIS A 263 -7.74 11.22 -4.98
N GLY A 264 -7.76 12.38 -5.70
CA GLY A 264 -8.02 13.71 -5.17
C GLY A 264 -9.30 13.83 -4.39
N ASP A 265 -10.33 13.15 -4.82
CA ASP A 265 -11.69 13.25 -4.30
C ASP A 265 -11.99 12.23 -3.19
N MET A 266 -11.10 11.20 -3.03
CA MET A 266 -11.29 10.16 -2.01
C MET A 266 -11.53 10.65 -0.58
N PRO A 267 -10.86 11.73 -0.09
CA PRO A 267 -11.15 12.25 1.24
C PRO A 267 -12.61 12.59 1.47
N SER A 268 -13.28 13.22 0.50
CA SER A 268 -14.70 13.59 0.62
C SER A 268 -15.62 12.35 0.61
N TYR A 269 -15.25 11.30 -0.16
CA TYR A 269 -15.99 10.03 -0.13
C TYR A 269 -15.88 9.34 1.23
N LEU A 270 -14.69 9.32 1.83
CA LEU A 270 -14.50 8.70 3.14
C LEU A 270 -15.17 9.50 4.25
N ALA A 271 -15.09 10.84 4.22
CA ALA A 271 -15.75 11.70 5.20
C ALA A 271 -17.28 11.61 5.16
N ALA A 272 -17.87 11.27 4.00
CA ALA A 272 -19.30 11.09 3.84
C ALA A 272 -19.82 9.71 4.31
N ALA A 273 -18.92 8.78 4.65
CA ALA A 273 -19.24 7.43 5.11
C ALA A 273 -19.14 7.29 6.64
N ASP A 274 -19.61 6.15 7.15
CA ASP A 274 -19.62 5.85 8.59
C ASP A 274 -18.68 4.71 8.98
N VAL A 275 -18.40 3.77 8.06
CA VAL A 275 -17.63 2.55 8.30
C VAL A 275 -16.77 2.21 7.10
N GLY A 276 -15.46 2.07 7.27
CA GLY A 276 -14.57 1.58 6.23
C GLY A 276 -14.53 0.05 6.19
N VAL A 277 -14.80 -0.56 5.02
CA VAL A 277 -14.84 -2.02 4.88
C VAL A 277 -13.75 -2.52 3.95
N ALA A 278 -12.92 -3.42 4.46
CA ALA A 278 -11.84 -4.05 3.72
C ALA A 278 -11.97 -5.59 3.74
N PRO A 279 -12.91 -6.18 2.97
CA PRO A 279 -13.33 -7.56 3.10
C PRO A 279 -12.43 -8.53 2.31
N PHE A 280 -11.12 -8.50 2.59
CA PHE A 280 -10.11 -9.27 1.86
C PHE A 280 -10.38 -10.78 1.81
N GLU A 281 -10.14 -11.36 0.62
CA GLU A 281 -10.27 -12.78 0.31
C GLU A 281 -8.88 -13.42 0.10
N MET A 282 -8.34 -14.08 1.12
CA MET A 282 -7.00 -14.66 1.05
C MET A 282 -6.88 -15.76 -0.02
N GLY A 283 -7.91 -16.57 -0.19
CA GLY A 283 -7.92 -17.67 -1.15
C GLY A 283 -8.02 -17.25 -2.62
N ALA A 284 -8.47 -16.03 -2.89
CA ALA A 284 -8.69 -15.54 -4.26
C ALA A 284 -7.42 -15.07 -4.98
N HIS A 285 -6.27 -14.99 -4.28
CA HIS A 285 -5.01 -14.54 -4.86
C HIS A 285 -3.85 -15.43 -4.42
N ARG A 286 -3.33 -16.24 -5.34
CA ARG A 286 -2.26 -17.22 -5.04
C ARG A 286 -1.05 -16.66 -4.28
N PRO A 287 -0.53 -15.44 -4.57
CA PRO A 287 0.56 -14.86 -3.79
C PRO A 287 0.25 -14.70 -2.30
N LEU A 288 -1.03 -14.63 -1.90
CA LEU A 288 -1.45 -14.57 -0.50
C LEU A 288 -1.24 -15.89 0.27
N SER A 289 -0.83 -16.98 -0.40
CA SER A 289 -0.29 -18.17 0.27
C SER A 289 0.99 -17.89 1.06
N LEU A 290 1.69 -16.78 0.75
CA LEU A 290 2.82 -16.25 1.53
C LEU A 290 2.38 -15.39 2.72
N GLY A 291 1.08 -15.30 3.00
CA GLY A 291 0.50 -14.41 3.99
C GLY A 291 0.07 -13.05 3.40
N PHE A 292 -0.58 -12.23 4.22
CA PHE A 292 -0.97 -10.87 3.88
C PHE A 292 0.26 -9.94 3.97
N TYR A 293 1.03 -9.84 2.90
CA TYR A 293 2.38 -9.25 2.94
C TYR A 293 2.45 -7.76 2.60
N TRP A 294 1.42 -7.16 2.01
CA TRP A 294 1.44 -5.74 1.68
C TRP A 294 0.81 -4.86 2.76
N SER A 295 1.12 -3.59 2.75
CA SER A 295 0.44 -2.58 3.56
C SER A 295 -0.90 -2.23 2.94
N PRO A 296 -2.02 -2.44 3.64
CA PRO A 296 -3.36 -2.18 3.11
C PRO A 296 -3.71 -0.69 3.20
N LEU A 297 -3.29 0.10 2.22
CA LEU A 297 -3.50 1.56 2.20
C LEU A 297 -4.94 1.95 2.52
N LYS A 298 -5.94 1.24 1.97
CA LYS A 298 -7.34 1.53 2.25
C LYS A 298 -7.70 1.47 3.74
N ILE A 299 -7.12 0.53 4.50
CA ILE A 299 -7.32 0.47 5.95
C ILE A 299 -6.75 1.71 6.61
N PHE A 300 -5.53 2.12 6.22
CA PHE A 300 -4.88 3.29 6.80
C PHE A 300 -5.59 4.60 6.43
N GLU A 301 -6.12 4.70 5.21
CA GLU A 301 -6.93 5.83 4.75
C GLU A 301 -8.28 5.89 5.49
N TYR A 302 -8.96 4.75 5.70
CA TYR A 302 -10.18 4.70 6.53
C TYR A 302 -9.91 5.16 7.96
N MET A 303 -8.86 4.61 8.57
CA MET A 303 -8.44 5.02 9.92
C MET A 303 -8.06 6.50 9.96
N ALA A 304 -7.35 7.01 8.96
CA ALA A 304 -7.00 8.41 8.84
C ALA A 304 -8.23 9.32 8.71
N ALA A 305 -9.25 8.90 7.98
CA ALA A 305 -10.55 9.59 7.88
C ALA A 305 -11.44 9.40 9.15
N GLY A 306 -10.94 8.76 10.20
CA GLY A 306 -11.69 8.55 11.44
C GLY A 306 -12.80 7.51 11.33
N LEU A 307 -12.76 6.64 10.32
CA LEU A 307 -13.72 5.55 10.17
C LEU A 307 -13.28 4.33 10.98
N PRO A 308 -14.20 3.69 11.74
CA PRO A 308 -13.96 2.35 12.23
C PRO A 308 -13.81 1.38 11.06
N VAL A 309 -12.88 0.44 11.16
CA VAL A 309 -12.58 -0.52 10.09
C VAL A 309 -13.30 -1.84 10.34
N VAL A 310 -13.94 -2.40 9.31
CA VAL A 310 -14.39 -3.80 9.31
C VAL A 310 -13.53 -4.60 8.34
N ALA A 311 -12.86 -5.64 8.85
CA ALA A 311 -11.96 -6.48 8.06
C ALA A 311 -11.97 -7.93 8.59
N PRO A 312 -11.56 -8.94 7.77
CA PRO A 312 -11.47 -10.32 8.25
C PRO A 312 -10.32 -10.48 9.25
N ALA A 313 -10.51 -11.34 10.25
CA ALA A 313 -9.51 -11.71 11.26
C ALA A 313 -8.51 -12.73 10.69
N VAL A 314 -7.78 -12.36 9.63
CA VAL A 314 -6.85 -13.24 8.94
C VAL A 314 -5.40 -12.74 9.02
N ASP A 315 -4.47 -13.68 9.14
CA ASP A 315 -3.03 -13.45 9.15
C ASP A 315 -2.65 -12.25 10.05
N ARG A 316 -2.01 -11.23 9.49
CA ARG A 316 -1.55 -10.04 10.24
C ARG A 316 -2.58 -8.90 10.34
N ILE A 317 -3.74 -9.02 9.74
CA ILE A 317 -4.80 -7.98 9.84
C ILE A 317 -5.09 -7.61 11.31
N PRO A 318 -5.19 -8.57 12.27
CA PRO A 318 -5.38 -8.24 13.69
C PRO A 318 -4.25 -7.40 14.31
N SER A 319 -3.05 -7.43 13.76
CA SER A 319 -1.96 -6.56 14.20
C SER A 319 -2.08 -5.12 13.70
N LEU A 320 -2.77 -4.92 12.56
CA LEU A 320 -3.00 -3.62 11.95
C LEU A 320 -4.27 -2.93 12.49
N VAL A 321 -5.30 -3.71 12.78
CA VAL A 321 -6.57 -3.25 13.35
C VAL A 321 -6.89 -4.13 14.55
N ALA A 322 -6.82 -3.57 15.76
CA ALA A 322 -7.19 -4.30 16.97
C ALA A 322 -8.73 -4.35 17.09
N ASP A 323 -9.27 -5.57 17.18
CA ASP A 323 -10.72 -5.80 17.33
C ASP A 323 -11.28 -5.08 18.55
N GLY A 324 -12.44 -4.44 18.39
CA GLY A 324 -13.11 -3.66 19.43
C GLY A 324 -12.38 -2.35 19.80
N ARG A 325 -11.30 -1.97 19.12
CA ARG A 325 -10.54 -0.75 19.40
C ARG A 325 -10.44 0.22 18.22
N GLN A 326 -10.00 -0.23 17.04
CA GLN A 326 -9.97 0.59 15.83
C GLN A 326 -11.06 0.18 14.83
N GLY A 327 -11.77 -0.88 15.12
CA GLY A 327 -12.80 -1.44 14.26
C GLY A 327 -13.29 -2.77 14.79
N LEU A 328 -13.97 -3.52 13.94
CA LEU A 328 -14.42 -4.88 14.23
C LEU A 328 -13.81 -5.87 13.24
N LEU A 329 -13.23 -6.92 13.76
CA LEU A 329 -12.74 -8.02 12.96
C LEU A 329 -13.75 -9.15 12.93
N TYR A 330 -13.94 -9.78 11.77
CA TYR A 330 -14.85 -10.88 11.61
C TYR A 330 -14.13 -12.16 11.14
N ASP A 331 -14.65 -13.32 11.52
CA ASP A 331 -14.22 -14.60 10.99
C ASP A 331 -14.81 -14.81 9.59
N PRO A 332 -13.99 -14.82 8.52
CA PRO A 332 -14.49 -14.98 7.14
C PRO A 332 -15.06 -16.38 6.87
N THR A 333 -14.83 -17.35 7.72
CA THR A 333 -15.40 -18.70 7.61
C THR A 333 -16.80 -18.80 8.17
N ASN A 334 -17.25 -17.79 8.94
CA ASN A 334 -18.57 -17.75 9.55
C ASN A 334 -19.52 -16.92 8.67
N PRO A 335 -20.51 -17.57 8.03
CA PRO A 335 -21.53 -16.87 7.24
C PRO A 335 -22.23 -15.78 8.06
N GLY A 336 -22.43 -14.61 7.44
CA GLY A 336 -23.08 -13.49 8.09
C GLY A 336 -22.24 -12.72 9.11
N ALA A 337 -20.98 -13.09 9.35
CA ALA A 337 -20.13 -12.38 10.32
C ALA A 337 -19.85 -10.93 9.90
N LEU A 338 -19.64 -10.66 8.61
CA LEU A 338 -19.51 -9.30 8.10
C LEU A 338 -20.80 -8.48 8.33
N ALA A 339 -21.97 -9.05 8.02
CA ALA A 339 -23.26 -8.41 8.26
C ALA A 339 -23.47 -8.07 9.75
N LYS A 340 -23.14 -9.00 10.65
CA LYS A 340 -23.19 -8.78 12.11
C LYS A 340 -22.24 -7.67 12.57
N ALA A 341 -21.04 -7.57 12.00
CA ALA A 341 -20.10 -6.50 12.31
C ALA A 341 -20.66 -5.13 11.89
N LEU A 342 -21.25 -5.03 10.69
CA LEU A 342 -21.93 -3.82 10.22
C LEU A 342 -23.14 -3.46 11.09
N GLU A 343 -23.94 -4.46 11.48
CA GLU A 343 -25.10 -4.26 12.36
C GLU A 343 -24.69 -3.69 13.73
N ARG A 344 -23.62 -4.17 14.33
CA ARG A 344 -23.06 -3.60 15.58
C ARG A 344 -22.63 -2.14 15.40
N LEU A 345 -22.09 -1.79 14.24
CA LEU A 345 -21.66 -0.42 13.90
C LEU A 345 -22.82 0.50 13.48
N SER A 346 -24.08 0.05 13.51
CA SER A 346 -25.23 0.96 13.42
C SER A 346 -25.37 1.82 14.69
N ASP A 347 -24.75 1.43 15.82
CA ASP A 347 -24.63 2.27 17.01
C ASP A 347 -23.66 3.46 16.78
N PRO A 348 -24.16 4.71 16.77
CA PRO A 348 -23.32 5.88 16.52
C PRO A 348 -22.27 6.12 17.62
N ALA A 349 -22.54 5.71 18.88
CA ALA A 349 -21.60 5.90 19.97
C ALA A 349 -20.39 4.98 19.81
N LEU A 350 -20.63 3.71 19.46
CA LEU A 350 -19.59 2.74 19.15
C LEU A 350 -18.76 3.19 17.94
N ARG A 351 -19.41 3.61 16.85
CA ARG A 351 -18.72 4.12 15.64
C ARG A 351 -17.76 5.25 15.98
N ARG A 352 -18.25 6.27 16.70
CA ARG A 352 -17.42 7.42 17.09
C ARG A 352 -16.23 7.03 17.99
N ALA A 353 -16.43 6.10 18.92
CA ALA A 353 -15.38 5.65 19.81
C ALA A 353 -14.28 4.93 19.04
N LEU A 354 -14.64 3.95 18.18
CA LEU A 354 -13.69 3.19 17.39
C LEU A 354 -13.00 4.06 16.31
N GLY A 355 -13.77 4.96 15.67
CA GLY A 355 -13.23 5.87 14.65
C GLY A 355 -12.18 6.83 15.21
N ARG A 356 -12.42 7.42 16.41
CA ARG A 356 -11.39 8.25 17.08
C ARG A 356 -10.13 7.45 17.37
N ALA A 357 -10.25 6.26 17.93
CA ALA A 357 -9.09 5.40 18.22
C ALA A 357 -8.37 4.95 16.93
N ALA A 358 -9.11 4.76 15.83
CA ALA A 358 -8.56 4.48 14.50
C ALA A 358 -7.72 5.67 14.00
N ARG A 359 -8.28 6.88 14.05
CA ARG A 359 -7.58 8.12 13.64
C ARG A 359 -6.31 8.36 14.44
N GLU A 360 -6.38 8.27 15.77
CA GLU A 360 -5.23 8.43 16.65
C GLU A 360 -4.10 7.46 16.28
N ARG A 361 -4.44 6.20 16.01
CA ARG A 361 -3.46 5.19 15.60
C ARG A 361 -2.90 5.47 14.21
N ALA A 362 -3.73 5.86 13.23
CA ALA A 362 -3.28 6.20 11.89
C ALA A 362 -2.26 7.34 11.90
N VAL A 363 -2.52 8.42 12.62
CA VAL A 363 -1.60 9.56 12.75
C VAL A 363 -0.29 9.14 13.37
N ARG A 364 -0.33 8.32 14.42
CA ARG A 364 0.86 7.91 15.19
C ARG A 364 1.69 6.85 14.47
N GLU A 365 1.05 5.85 13.81
CA GLU A 365 1.73 4.63 13.32
C GLU A 365 1.66 4.44 11.80
N TYR A 366 0.62 4.94 11.14
CA TYR A 366 0.33 4.68 9.72
C TYR A 366 0.21 5.95 8.87
N SER A 367 0.85 7.05 9.29
CA SER A 367 1.05 8.23 8.45
C SER A 367 2.34 8.12 7.63
N TRP A 368 2.41 8.78 6.48
CA TRP A 368 3.68 8.90 5.74
C TRP A 368 4.78 9.52 6.58
N LYS A 369 4.43 10.44 7.48
CA LYS A 369 5.38 11.00 8.44
C LYS A 369 5.95 9.93 9.37
N ALA A 370 5.10 9.07 9.95
CA ALA A 370 5.55 7.97 10.81
C ALA A 370 6.42 6.96 10.04
N HIS A 371 6.03 6.63 8.80
CA HIS A 371 6.82 5.79 7.89
C HIS A 371 8.24 6.36 7.69
N CYS A 372 8.33 7.64 7.30
CA CYS A 372 9.62 8.27 7.01
C CYS A 372 10.49 8.43 8.25
N VAL A 373 9.90 8.69 9.44
CA VAL A 373 10.64 8.72 10.72
C VAL A 373 11.21 7.33 11.04
N ALA A 374 10.43 6.27 10.88
CA ALA A 374 10.91 4.91 11.10
C ALA A 374 12.02 4.52 10.12
N LEU A 375 11.88 4.91 8.85
CA LEU A 375 12.88 4.69 7.81
C LEU A 375 14.16 5.47 8.10
N ASP A 376 14.07 6.75 8.45
CA ASP A 376 15.22 7.58 8.83
C ASP A 376 16.00 7.00 10.01
N HIS A 377 15.27 6.58 11.07
CA HIS A 377 15.89 5.92 12.20
C HIS A 377 16.66 4.66 11.78
N ALA A 378 16.08 3.83 10.93
CA ALA A 378 16.72 2.62 10.43
C ALA A 378 17.96 2.93 9.58
N ILE A 379 17.91 3.98 8.73
CA ILE A 379 19.02 4.44 7.91
C ILE A 379 20.16 4.99 8.77
N ARG A 380 19.87 5.78 9.79
CA ARG A 380 20.91 6.35 10.70
C ARG A 380 21.64 5.24 11.45
N ASN A 381 20.94 4.20 11.87
CA ASN A 381 21.54 3.05 12.56
C ASN A 381 22.48 2.21 11.65
N LEU A 382 22.42 2.38 10.33
CA LEU A 382 23.40 1.77 9.42
C LEU A 382 24.77 2.46 9.42
N GLN A 383 24.83 3.70 9.91
CA GLN A 383 26.05 4.52 9.87
C GLN A 383 26.86 4.46 11.18
N THR A 384 26.22 3.95 12.23
CA THR A 384 26.89 3.66 13.53
C THR A 384 27.39 2.22 13.55
#